data_ad42f1e372c326db913521f755d92133
#
_entry.id   ad42f1e372c326db913521f755d92133
#
_cell.length_a   1.000
_cell.length_b   1.000
_cell.length_c   1.000
_cell.angle_alpha   90.00
_cell.angle_beta   90.00
_cell.angle_gamma   90.00
#
_symmetry.space_group_name_H-M   'P 1'
#
loop_
_entity.id
_entity.type
_entity.pdbx_description
1 polymer ?
#
loop_
_entity_poly.entity_id
_entity_poly.type
_entity_poly.pdbx_seq_one_letter_code
_entity_poly.pdbx_strand_id
1 'polypeptide(L)'
;MREVARLAGIMAAKRTGDLIPLCHPIGLDAVEIAFSDDDEATLRIEATARTWGRTGVEMEAMTAAAVAALTVYDMVKAVDRGVSIDALRLEEKTGGKSGTYRRSGDGDDPPAKQGGSER
;
A
#
# COMPACT_ATOMS: atom_id res chain seq x y z
N MET A 1 -10.59 -0.53 14.54
CA MET A 1 -10.29 -1.16 13.27
C MET A 1 -9.02 -0.62 12.61
N ARG A 2 -8.91 0.68 12.50
CA ARG A 2 -7.77 1.25 11.80
C ARG A 2 -6.44 0.95 12.48
N GLU A 3 -6.42 0.88 13.80
CA GLU A 3 -5.18 0.60 14.48
C GLU A 3 -4.67 -0.81 14.19
N VAL A 4 -5.57 -1.78 14.13
CA VAL A 4 -5.17 -3.14 13.84
C VAL A 4 -4.70 -3.23 12.39
N ALA A 5 -5.38 -2.58 11.47
CA ALA A 5 -4.98 -2.59 10.08
C ALA A 5 -3.62 -1.91 9.88
N ARG A 6 -3.38 -0.83 10.62
CA ARG A 6 -2.10 -0.14 10.54
C ARG A 6 -0.97 -1.07 11.00
N LEU A 7 -1.18 -1.72 12.12
CA LEU A 7 -0.16 -2.63 12.64
C LEU A 7 0.10 -3.77 11.66
N ALA A 8 -0.96 -4.35 11.11
CA ALA A 8 -0.81 -5.45 10.17
C ALA A 8 -0.03 -5.00 8.93
N GLY A 9 -0.31 -3.81 8.44
CA GLY A 9 0.41 -3.30 7.27
C GLY A 9 1.88 -3.06 7.56
N ILE A 10 2.19 -2.51 8.73
CA ILE A 10 3.58 -2.28 9.09
C ILE A 10 4.32 -3.60 9.22
N MET A 11 3.69 -4.59 9.83
CA MET A 11 4.32 -5.89 9.94
C MET A 11 4.54 -6.52 8.57
N ALA A 12 3.58 -6.36 7.69
CA ALA A 12 3.69 -6.92 6.35
C ALA A 12 4.83 -6.27 5.57
N ALA A 13 5.00 -4.97 5.72
CA ALA A 13 6.10 -4.29 5.03
C ALA A 13 7.43 -4.90 5.43
N LYS A 14 7.58 -5.24 6.69
CA LYS A 14 8.82 -5.80 7.18
C LYS A 14 9.03 -7.24 6.72
N ARG A 15 8.00 -7.87 6.20
CA ARG A 15 8.11 -9.24 5.75
C ARG A 15 7.94 -9.38 4.25
N THR A 16 8.06 -8.30 3.53
CA THR A 16 7.84 -8.33 2.08
C THR A 16 8.73 -9.36 1.41
N GLY A 17 9.98 -9.45 1.82
CA GLY A 17 10.89 -10.41 1.21
C GLY A 17 10.48 -11.85 1.42
N ASP A 18 9.69 -12.12 2.46
CA ASP A 18 9.21 -13.47 2.70
C ASP A 18 7.96 -13.76 1.89
N LEU A 19 7.24 -12.73 1.47
CA LEU A 19 5.97 -12.91 0.80
C LEU A 19 6.08 -12.81 -0.72
N ILE A 20 6.97 -12.01 -1.20
CA ILE A 20 7.13 -11.78 -2.63
C ILE A 20 8.39 -12.51 -3.09
N PRO A 21 8.26 -13.54 -3.91
CA PRO A 21 9.36 -14.48 -4.15
C PRO A 21 10.66 -13.90 -4.65
N LEU A 22 10.61 -12.90 -5.50
CA LEU A 22 11.85 -12.37 -6.04
C LEU A 22 12.28 -11.06 -5.40
N CYS A 23 11.73 -10.76 -4.24
CA CYS A 23 12.05 -9.56 -3.55
C CYS A 23 13.05 -9.86 -2.46
N HIS A 24 14.09 -9.06 -2.36
CA HIS A 24 15.09 -9.28 -1.32
C HIS A 24 14.63 -8.62 -0.03
N PRO A 25 14.99 -9.16 1.10
CA PRO A 25 14.70 -8.50 2.37
C PRO A 25 15.46 -7.18 2.44
N ILE A 26 14.79 -6.14 2.88
CA ILE A 26 15.38 -4.85 2.97
C ILE A 26 15.09 -4.28 4.33
N GLY A 27 16.08 -3.68 4.96
CA GLY A 27 15.86 -3.02 6.22
C GLY A 27 15.09 -1.74 5.97
N LEU A 28 14.04 -1.52 6.72
CA LEU A 28 13.23 -0.34 6.55
C LEU A 28 13.50 0.62 7.69
N ASP A 29 13.63 1.90 7.37
CA ASP A 29 13.81 2.92 8.38
C ASP A 29 12.49 3.48 8.86
N ALA A 30 11.49 3.47 8.02
CA ALA A 30 10.18 3.98 8.42
C ALA A 30 9.09 3.39 7.56
N VAL A 31 7.96 3.10 8.17
CA VAL A 31 6.74 2.71 7.47
C VAL A 31 5.60 3.46 8.11
N GLU A 32 4.82 4.15 7.31
CA GLU A 32 3.68 4.89 7.82
C GLU A 32 2.46 4.50 7.03
N ILE A 33 1.34 4.35 7.69
CA ILE A 33 0.09 4.05 7.02
C ILE A 33 -0.96 5.04 7.48
N ALA A 34 -1.53 5.74 6.54
CA ALA A 34 -2.55 6.73 6.82
C ALA A 34 -3.88 6.30 6.24
N PHE A 35 -4.94 6.63 6.93
CA PHE A 35 -6.29 6.31 6.48
C PHE A 35 -7.05 7.61 6.33
N SER A 36 -7.87 7.68 5.30
CA SER A 36 -8.74 8.83 5.14
C SER A 36 -10.04 8.37 4.50
N ASP A 37 -11.10 9.10 4.77
CA ASP A 37 -12.38 8.77 4.18
C ASP A 37 -12.56 9.67 2.98
N ASP A 38 -12.60 9.10 1.80
CA ASP A 38 -12.80 9.89 0.60
C ASP A 38 -14.26 10.29 0.49
N ASP A 39 -15.15 9.41 0.91
CA ASP A 39 -16.56 9.75 0.98
C ASP A 39 -17.18 8.74 1.95
N GLU A 40 -18.50 8.71 2.03
CA GLU A 40 -19.13 7.88 3.01
C GLU A 40 -18.90 6.41 2.78
N ALA A 41 -18.57 6.04 1.60
CA ALA A 41 -18.45 4.63 1.26
C ALA A 41 -17.03 4.20 0.92
N THR A 42 -16.07 5.09 0.94
CA THR A 42 -14.72 4.77 0.47
C THR A 42 -13.66 5.14 1.50
N LEU A 43 -12.88 4.15 1.89
CA LEU A 43 -11.75 4.36 2.76
C LEU A 43 -10.47 4.29 1.92
N ARG A 44 -9.65 5.31 2.04
CA ARG A 44 -8.36 5.34 1.34
C ARG A 44 -7.27 4.97 2.32
N ILE A 45 -6.36 4.13 1.88
CA ILE A 45 -5.22 3.70 2.68
C ILE A 45 -3.96 4.07 1.92
N GLU A 46 -3.09 4.83 2.55
CA GLU A 46 -1.83 5.20 1.93
C GLU A 46 -0.68 4.69 2.76
N ALA A 47 0.18 3.93 2.17
CA ALA A 47 1.35 3.39 2.86
C ALA A 47 2.60 4.04 2.29
N THR A 48 3.50 4.46 3.18
CA THR A 48 4.76 5.06 2.80
C THR A 48 5.88 4.28 3.48
N ALA A 49 6.86 3.88 2.72
CA ALA A 49 8.02 3.16 3.26
C ALA A 49 9.29 3.89 2.86
N ARG A 50 10.26 3.90 3.73
CA ARG A 50 11.53 4.58 3.48
C ARG A 50 12.69 3.74 3.94
N THR A 51 13.81 3.87 3.25
CA THR A 51 15.04 3.24 3.65
C THR A 51 16.17 4.18 3.29
N TRP A 52 17.29 4.10 4.02
CA TRP A 52 18.41 4.91 3.72
C TRP A 52 19.15 4.46 2.51
N GLY A 53 19.08 3.37 2.04
CA GLY A 53 19.86 2.88 0.96
C GLY A 53 19.43 3.41 -0.38
N ARG A 54 20.05 2.95 -1.44
CA ARG A 54 19.67 3.33 -2.75
C ARG A 54 18.57 2.50 -3.28
N THR A 55 18.16 1.45 -2.57
CA THR A 55 17.14 0.54 -3.05
C THR A 55 15.78 1.15 -2.85
N GLY A 56 14.95 1.02 -3.81
CA GLY A 56 13.58 1.46 -3.65
C GLY A 56 12.80 0.50 -2.77
N VAL A 57 11.79 0.99 -2.15
CA VAL A 57 10.97 0.18 -1.24
C VAL A 57 9.51 0.20 -1.68
N GLU A 58 9.29 0.21 -2.98
CA GLU A 58 7.92 0.23 -3.46
C GLU A 58 7.15 -1.03 -3.10
N MET A 59 7.80 -2.20 -3.15
CA MET A 59 7.09 -3.42 -2.83
C MET A 59 6.73 -3.48 -1.36
N GLU A 60 7.57 -2.92 -0.50
CA GLU A 60 7.27 -2.87 0.92
C GLU A 60 6.04 -1.99 1.17
N ALA A 61 5.95 -0.86 0.47
CA ALA A 61 4.80 0.01 0.63
C ALA A 61 3.55 -0.63 0.06
N MET A 62 3.66 -1.27 -1.10
CA MET A 62 2.50 -1.90 -1.72
C MET A 62 2.01 -3.08 -0.89
N THR A 63 2.92 -3.86 -0.33
CA THR A 63 2.55 -4.99 0.52
C THR A 63 1.86 -4.47 1.78
N ALA A 64 2.37 -3.37 2.34
CA ALA A 64 1.77 -2.79 3.53
C ALA A 64 0.33 -2.34 3.24
N ALA A 65 0.12 -1.66 2.13
CA ALA A 65 -1.22 -1.18 1.79
C ALA A 65 -2.16 -2.35 1.54
N ALA A 66 -1.68 -3.39 0.85
CA ALA A 66 -2.50 -4.54 0.55
C ALA A 66 -2.94 -5.27 1.81
N VAL A 67 -2.02 -5.48 2.73
CA VAL A 67 -2.36 -6.23 3.95
C VAL A 67 -3.22 -5.37 4.88
N ALA A 68 -2.99 -4.06 4.92
CA ALA A 68 -3.85 -3.19 5.70
C ALA A 68 -5.28 -3.25 5.14
N ALA A 69 -5.41 -3.24 3.82
CA ALA A 69 -6.73 -3.32 3.19
C ALA A 69 -7.41 -4.65 3.46
N LEU A 70 -6.64 -5.74 3.39
CA LEU A 70 -7.21 -7.05 3.69
C LEU A 70 -7.64 -7.14 5.14
N THR A 71 -6.91 -6.48 6.04
CA THR A 71 -7.26 -6.49 7.44
C THR A 71 -8.57 -5.71 7.67
N VAL A 72 -8.73 -4.58 6.99
CA VAL A 72 -9.98 -3.84 7.07
C VAL A 72 -11.13 -4.71 6.56
N TYR A 73 -10.92 -5.38 5.41
CA TYR A 73 -11.95 -6.25 4.85
C TYR A 73 -12.33 -7.33 5.88
N ASP A 74 -11.33 -7.95 6.47
CA ASP A 74 -11.60 -9.03 7.41
C ASP A 74 -12.41 -8.53 8.60
N MET A 75 -12.16 -7.31 9.04
CA MET A 75 -12.83 -6.80 10.21
C MET A 75 -14.23 -6.24 9.91
N VAL A 76 -14.52 -5.88 8.68
CA VAL A 76 -15.84 -5.37 8.35
C VAL A 76 -16.74 -6.39 7.67
N LYS A 77 -16.20 -7.53 7.25
CA LYS A 77 -17.01 -8.46 6.47
C LYS A 77 -18.19 -9.01 7.24
N ALA A 78 -18.12 -9.02 8.54
CA ALA A 78 -19.24 -9.53 9.33
C ALA A 78 -20.45 -8.62 9.19
N VAL A 79 -20.22 -7.34 8.91
CA VAL A 79 -21.30 -6.40 8.74
C VAL A 79 -21.67 -6.25 7.27
N ASP A 80 -20.67 -6.26 6.39
CA ASP A 80 -20.94 -6.04 4.98
C ASP A 80 -19.94 -6.82 4.15
N ARG A 81 -20.37 -7.93 3.55
CA ARG A 81 -19.50 -8.71 2.72
C ARG A 81 -19.31 -8.12 1.34
N GLY A 82 -20.05 -7.10 1.00
CA GLY A 82 -19.91 -6.46 -0.28
C GLY A 82 -18.76 -5.47 -0.37
N VAL A 83 -18.00 -5.31 0.70
CA VAL A 83 -16.86 -4.42 0.66
C VAL A 83 -15.83 -4.98 -0.32
N SER A 84 -15.24 -4.12 -1.11
CA SER A 84 -14.23 -4.56 -2.08
C SER A 84 -12.97 -3.74 -1.92
N ILE A 85 -11.87 -4.27 -2.42
CA ILE A 85 -10.61 -3.57 -2.53
C ILE A 85 -10.48 -3.22 -3.99
N ASP A 86 -10.65 -1.95 -4.33
CA ASP A 86 -10.81 -1.61 -5.73
C ASP A 86 -9.53 -1.23 -6.46
N ALA A 87 -8.56 -0.72 -5.80
CA ALA A 87 -7.33 -0.31 -6.47
C ALA A 87 -6.16 -0.42 -5.52
N LEU A 88 -5.06 -0.89 -6.02
CA LEU A 88 -3.81 -0.92 -5.30
C LEU A 88 -2.78 -0.45 -6.29
N ARG A 89 -2.14 0.68 -6.04
CA ARG A 89 -1.27 1.24 -7.04
C ARG A 89 -0.14 2.05 -6.43
N LEU A 90 0.92 2.19 -7.17
CA LEU A 90 2.07 2.98 -6.76
C LEU A 90 1.81 4.42 -7.12
N GLU A 91 1.93 5.31 -6.16
CA GLU A 91 1.73 6.73 -6.42
C GLU A 91 3.05 7.44 -6.66
N GLU A 92 4.05 7.11 -5.90
CA GLU A 92 5.29 7.82 -6.03
C GLU A 92 6.45 6.97 -5.52
N LYS A 93 7.61 7.07 -6.14
CA LYS A 93 8.74 6.31 -5.75
C LYS A 93 9.97 7.13 -6.06
N THR A 94 10.96 7.16 -5.17
CA THR A 94 12.25 7.75 -5.46
C THR A 94 13.31 6.71 -5.13
N GLY A 95 14.40 6.76 -5.81
CA GLY A 95 15.49 5.83 -5.58
C GLY A 95 15.30 4.52 -6.32
N GLY A 96 16.20 3.61 -6.13
CA GLY A 96 16.17 2.34 -6.81
C GLY A 96 16.67 2.42 -8.22
N LYS A 97 16.64 1.31 -8.93
CA LYS A 97 17.16 1.27 -10.26
C LYS A 97 16.39 2.08 -11.22
N SER A 98 15.12 2.16 -11.11
CA SER A 98 14.35 2.87 -12.09
C SER A 98 14.25 4.34 -11.76
N GLY A 99 14.84 4.82 -10.68
CA GLY A 99 14.80 6.23 -10.39
C GLY A 99 13.45 6.69 -9.85
N THR A 100 13.11 7.93 -10.14
CA THR A 100 11.91 8.52 -9.58
C THR A 100 10.69 8.27 -10.43
N TYR A 101 9.60 7.96 -9.77
CA TYR A 101 8.32 7.78 -10.44
C TYR A 101 7.28 8.56 -9.68
N ARG A 102 6.40 9.22 -10.38
CA ARG A 102 5.27 9.89 -9.76
C ARG A 102 4.06 9.70 -10.68
N ARG A 103 2.96 9.22 -10.13
CA ARG A 103 1.76 9.00 -10.92
C ARG A 103 1.20 10.35 -11.33
N SER A 104 0.96 10.52 -12.60
CA SER A 104 0.48 11.78 -13.05
C SER A 104 -1.02 11.79 -13.01
N GLY A 105 -1.54 12.92 -13.15
CA GLY A 105 -2.92 13.00 -13.31
C GLY A 105 -3.68 12.81 -12.16
N ASP A 106 -3.24 12.66 -11.32
CA ASP A 106 -3.86 12.60 -10.27
C ASP A 106 -5.12 12.08 -10.41
N GLY A 107 -5.67 12.23 -10.01
CA GLY A 107 -6.76 11.59 -9.94
C GLY A 107 -7.56 11.42 -10.99
N ASP A 108 -7.36 12.09 -11.77
CA ASP A 108 -8.24 12.05 -12.76
C ASP A 108 -8.06 10.86 -13.49
N ASP A 109 -7.17 10.14 -13.34
CA ASP A 109 -7.05 9.08 -14.04
C ASP A 109 -8.02 8.18 -13.73
N PRO A 110 -8.73 7.70 -14.49
CA PRO A 110 -9.72 6.79 -14.24
C PRO A 110 -9.05 5.68 -13.65
N PRO A 111 -9.33 5.41 -12.56
CA PRO A 111 -8.70 4.42 -11.88
C PRO A 111 -8.63 3.22 -12.59
N ALA A 112 -9.59 2.97 -13.21
CA ALA A 112 -9.64 1.81 -13.83
C ALA A 112 -8.53 1.62 -14.66
N LYS A 113 -8.07 2.50 -15.21
CA LYS A 113 -7.21 2.26 -16.12
C LYS A 113 -6.01 1.88 -15.59
N GLN A 114 -5.80 2.02 -14.58
CA GLN A 114 -4.62 1.83 -14.24
C GLN A 114 -4.29 0.64 -13.98
N GLY A 115 -4.57 0.02 -14.04
CA GLY A 115 -4.21 -1.15 -13.87
C GLY A 115 -3.18 -1.25 -13.05
N GLY A 116 -2.85 -1.05 -12.76
CA GLY A 116 -1.92 -1.17 -12.22
C GLY A 116 -1.49 -1.10 -11.15
N SER A 117 -1.38 -0.98 -10.53
CA SER A 117 -0.85 -0.92 -9.56
C SER A 117 -0.86 -0.24 -8.63
N GLU A 118 -0.65 0.00 -7.78
CA GLU A 118 -0.77 0.58 -6.99
C GLU A 118 -0.72 0.96 -5.77
N ARG A 119 -0.44 1.18 -5.13
CA ARG A 119 -0.25 1.72 -4.07
C ARG A 119 -0.49 1.24 -2.97
#